data_96f7337aec801aa1bc0607f518fc1318
#
_entry.id   96f7337aec801aa1bc0607f518fc1318
#
_cell.length_a   1.000
_cell.length_b   1.000
_cell.length_c   1.000
_cell.angle_alpha   90.00
_cell.angle_beta   90.00
_cell.angle_gamma   90.00
#
_symmetry.space_group_name_H-M   'P 1'
#
loop_
_entity.id
_entity.type
_entity.pdbx_description
1 polymer ?
#
loop_
_entity_poly.entity_id
_entity_poly.type
_entity_poly.pdbx_seq_one_letter_code
_entity_poly.pdbx_strand_id
1 'polypeptide(L)'
;EKAGQMIKEAEEKLGSIHVLVNNAGITNDKLVMRMDAEDFKKCLDINLIGTFNMTQHVLKKMMKQREGAIINLSSVSGLIGNIGQANYAASKAGVVGLTKSVAREAATRGITCNAIAPGFITTDMTEVLADKVKEQAEKQIPMQRFGQVEDIAQTAVFLAQNPYITGQVINVDGGLVMHG
;
A
#
# COMPACT_ATOMS: atom_id res chain seq x y z
N GLU A 1 14.69 6.79 12.80
CA GLU A 1 14.54 7.46 14.11
C GLU A 1 13.08 7.88 14.34
N LYS A 2 12.47 8.69 13.47
CA LYS A 2 11.07 9.14 13.60
C LYS A 2 10.03 7.99 13.67
N ALA A 3 10.16 6.95 12.84
CA ALA A 3 9.24 5.83 12.84
C ALA A 3 9.22 5.08 14.19
N GLY A 4 10.39 4.89 14.80
CA GLY A 4 10.50 4.27 16.13
C GLY A 4 9.83 5.10 17.22
N GLN A 5 9.97 6.44 17.15
CA GLN A 5 9.30 7.35 18.07
C GLN A 5 7.77 7.30 17.91
N MET A 6 7.27 7.32 16.66
CA MET A 6 5.83 7.23 16.39
C MET A 6 5.21 5.92 16.92
N ILE A 7 5.89 4.78 16.74
CA ILE A 7 5.42 3.50 17.27
C ILE A 7 5.40 3.50 18.81
N LYS A 8 6.43 4.08 19.44
CA LYS A 8 6.47 4.21 20.90
C LYS A 8 5.32 5.08 21.43
N GLU A 9 5.09 6.25 20.82
CA GLU A 9 3.98 7.14 21.19
C GLU A 9 2.61 6.47 20.98
N ALA A 10 2.46 5.67 19.92
CA ALA A 10 1.23 4.91 19.68
C ALA A 10 1.00 3.87 20.78
N GLU A 11 2.03 3.11 21.19
CA GLU A 11 1.93 2.17 22.30
C GLU A 11 1.57 2.85 23.63
N GLU A 12 2.17 4.00 23.91
CA GLU A 12 1.88 4.76 25.14
C GLU A 12 0.43 5.23 25.21
N LYS A 13 -0.19 5.53 24.06
CA LYS A 13 -1.56 6.03 23.97
C LYS A 13 -2.62 4.93 23.82
N LEU A 14 -2.30 3.88 23.09
CA LEU A 14 -3.27 2.86 22.68
C LEU A 14 -3.05 1.51 23.37
N GLY A 15 -1.93 1.32 24.06
CA GLY A 15 -1.49 0.01 24.54
C GLY A 15 -0.84 -0.79 23.42
N SER A 16 -1.10 -2.10 23.36
CA SER A 16 -0.53 -2.96 22.32
C SER A 16 -1.03 -2.61 20.93
N ILE A 17 -0.12 -2.62 19.95
CA ILE A 17 -0.46 -2.41 18.54
C ILE A 17 -0.72 -3.76 17.89
N HIS A 18 -1.94 -4.00 17.43
CA HIS A 18 -2.36 -5.25 16.77
C HIS A 18 -2.45 -5.12 15.26
N VAL A 19 -2.66 -3.90 14.75
CA VAL A 19 -2.79 -3.63 13.31
C VAL A 19 -1.94 -2.43 12.93
N LEU A 20 -1.12 -2.58 11.88
CA LEU A 20 -0.44 -1.48 11.21
C LEU A 20 -0.96 -1.37 9.78
N VAL A 21 -1.44 -0.19 9.41
CA VAL A 21 -1.79 0.13 8.02
C VAL A 21 -0.80 1.16 7.49
N ASN A 22 0.05 0.75 6.56
CA ASN A 22 0.97 1.63 5.86
C ASN A 22 0.27 2.23 4.64
N ASN A 23 -0.43 3.33 4.86
CA ASN A 23 -1.23 4.03 3.85
C ASN A 23 -0.53 5.26 3.26
N ALA A 24 0.38 5.90 3.99
CA ALA A 24 1.04 7.11 3.55
C ALA A 24 1.82 6.91 2.24
N GLY A 25 1.64 7.82 1.31
CA GLY A 25 2.33 7.76 0.02
C GLY A 25 2.15 9.05 -0.77
N ILE A 26 3.02 9.24 -1.73
CA ILE A 26 2.99 10.38 -2.66
C ILE A 26 3.13 9.89 -4.09
N THR A 27 2.68 10.71 -5.03
CA THR A 27 3.04 10.65 -6.45
C THR A 27 3.91 11.85 -6.81
N ASN A 28 4.74 11.71 -7.82
CA ASN A 28 5.50 12.79 -8.44
C ASN A 28 5.72 12.42 -9.91
N ASP A 29 4.65 12.58 -10.68
CA ASP A 29 4.52 12.02 -12.02
C ASP A 29 5.31 12.84 -13.04
N LYS A 30 6.23 12.18 -13.72
CA LYS A 30 7.02 12.72 -14.85
C LYS A 30 7.37 11.58 -15.82
N LEU A 31 7.43 11.86 -17.10
CA LEU A 31 7.99 10.90 -18.05
C LEU A 31 9.45 10.59 -17.68
N VAL A 32 9.88 9.33 -17.83
CA VAL A 32 11.22 8.86 -17.45
C VAL A 32 12.33 9.78 -17.99
N MET A 33 12.21 10.21 -19.24
CA MET A 33 13.21 11.10 -19.86
C MET A 33 13.29 12.51 -19.25
N ARG A 34 12.32 12.89 -18.40
CA ARG A 34 12.26 14.18 -17.70
C ARG A 34 12.35 14.04 -16.18
N MET A 35 12.34 12.80 -15.69
CA MET A 35 12.42 12.50 -14.26
C MET A 35 13.88 12.52 -13.84
N ASP A 36 14.22 13.35 -12.86
CA ASP A 36 15.56 13.34 -12.28
C ASP A 36 15.68 12.31 -11.15
N ALA A 37 16.90 12.07 -10.70
CA ALA A 37 17.16 11.08 -9.65
C ALA A 37 16.54 11.47 -8.31
N GLU A 38 16.38 12.75 -8.02
CA GLU A 38 15.75 13.24 -6.79
C GLU A 38 14.24 12.99 -6.79
N ASP A 39 13.57 13.23 -7.93
CA ASP A 39 12.15 12.88 -8.10
C ASP A 39 11.91 11.38 -7.87
N PHE A 40 12.79 10.55 -8.45
CA PHE A 40 12.72 9.11 -8.28
C PHE A 40 12.92 8.71 -6.81
N LYS A 41 14.01 9.18 -6.22
CA LYS A 41 14.39 8.88 -4.84
C LYS A 41 13.33 9.31 -3.83
N LYS A 42 12.77 10.51 -3.95
CA LYS A 42 11.75 11.04 -3.03
C LYS A 42 10.53 10.13 -2.94
N CYS A 43 10.08 9.61 -4.09
CA CYS A 43 8.95 8.70 -4.12
C CYS A 43 9.27 7.36 -3.42
N LEU A 44 10.47 6.81 -3.65
CA LEU A 44 10.92 5.60 -2.96
C LEU A 44 11.09 5.82 -1.46
N ASP A 45 11.70 6.91 -1.06
CA ASP A 45 11.95 7.22 0.37
C ASP A 45 10.64 7.26 1.16
N ILE A 46 9.61 7.89 0.61
CA ILE A 46 8.32 8.00 1.31
C ILE A 46 7.52 6.71 1.21
N ASN A 47 7.30 6.20 0.02
CA ASN A 47 6.37 5.10 -0.21
C ASN A 47 6.93 3.74 0.22
N LEU A 48 8.22 3.49 0.01
CA LEU A 48 8.85 2.19 0.26
C LEU A 48 9.68 2.20 1.56
N ILE A 49 10.63 3.12 1.70
CA ILE A 49 11.47 3.19 2.90
C ILE A 49 10.64 3.58 4.11
N GLY A 50 9.67 4.47 3.95
CA GLY A 50 8.71 4.80 5.02
C GLY A 50 7.93 3.58 5.49
N THR A 51 7.37 2.79 4.56
CA THR A 51 6.67 1.52 4.85
C THR A 51 7.59 0.53 5.56
N PHE A 52 8.81 0.35 5.07
CA PHE A 52 9.82 -0.50 5.71
C PHE A 52 10.11 -0.07 7.15
N ASN A 53 10.36 1.22 7.39
CA ASN A 53 10.69 1.74 8.70
C ASN A 53 9.57 1.49 9.73
N MET A 54 8.33 1.78 9.36
CA MET A 54 7.17 1.53 10.24
C MET A 54 7.01 0.03 10.51
N THR A 55 7.10 -0.79 9.48
CA THR A 55 7.01 -2.24 9.58
C THR A 55 8.10 -2.82 10.49
N GLN A 56 9.37 -2.40 10.32
CA GLN A 56 10.48 -2.89 11.13
C GLN A 56 10.27 -2.64 12.63
N HIS A 57 9.78 -1.46 12.98
CA HIS A 57 9.59 -1.09 14.38
C HIS A 57 8.39 -1.80 15.01
N VAL A 58 7.26 -1.89 14.30
CA VAL A 58 6.06 -2.57 14.82
C VAL A 58 6.26 -4.08 14.87
N LEU A 59 6.94 -4.66 13.88
CA LEU A 59 7.15 -6.11 13.78
C LEU A 59 7.86 -6.65 15.03
N LYS A 60 8.87 -5.95 15.56
CA LYS A 60 9.55 -6.32 16.81
C LYS A 60 8.59 -6.45 17.99
N LYS A 61 7.53 -5.62 18.02
CA LYS A 61 6.50 -5.64 19.07
C LYS A 61 5.53 -6.80 18.84
N MET A 62 4.98 -6.91 17.64
CA MET A 62 4.04 -7.96 17.26
C MET A 62 4.64 -9.36 17.46
N MET A 63 5.92 -9.54 17.11
CA MET A 63 6.60 -10.84 17.32
C MET A 63 6.69 -11.25 18.80
N LYS A 64 6.82 -10.28 19.71
CA LYS A 64 6.76 -10.55 21.17
C LYS A 64 5.35 -10.86 21.64
N GLN A 65 4.35 -10.17 21.09
CA GLN A 65 2.92 -10.40 21.36
C GLN A 65 2.45 -11.74 20.79
N ARG A 66 3.11 -12.25 19.73
CA ARG A 66 2.69 -13.39 18.91
C ARG A 66 1.32 -13.17 18.24
N GLU A 67 1.03 -11.93 17.91
CA GLU A 67 -0.20 -11.50 17.27
C GLU A 67 0.01 -10.18 16.54
N GLY A 68 -0.54 -10.05 15.33
CA GLY A 68 -0.52 -8.80 14.58
C GLY A 68 -0.89 -8.97 13.11
N ALA A 69 -1.35 -7.88 12.52
CA ALA A 69 -1.62 -7.77 11.09
C ALA A 69 -0.98 -6.51 10.52
N ILE A 70 -0.22 -6.66 9.44
CA ILE A 70 0.38 -5.56 8.70
C ILE A 70 -0.28 -5.48 7.33
N ILE A 71 -0.78 -4.30 6.97
CA ILE A 71 -1.47 -4.04 5.71
C ILE A 71 -0.75 -2.90 5.02
N ASN A 72 -0.21 -3.18 3.85
CA ASN A 72 0.55 -2.23 3.05
C ASN A 72 -0.27 -1.78 1.84
N LEU A 73 -0.34 -0.47 1.59
CA LEU A 73 -0.97 0.05 0.38
C LEU A 73 0.04 0.07 -0.78
N SER A 74 -0.16 -0.89 -1.71
CA SER A 74 0.48 -0.90 -3.02
C SER A 74 -0.35 -0.07 -4.02
N SER A 75 -0.41 -0.46 -5.25
CA SER A 75 -1.23 0.11 -6.34
C SER A 75 -1.22 -0.84 -7.52
N VAL A 76 -2.26 -0.80 -8.35
CA VAL A 76 -2.23 -1.45 -9.67
C VAL A 76 -1.06 -0.94 -10.52
N SER A 77 -0.65 0.33 -10.39
CA SER A 77 0.55 0.87 -11.05
C SER A 77 1.83 0.13 -10.66
N GLY A 78 1.92 -0.40 -9.44
CA GLY A 78 3.03 -1.24 -9.01
C GLY A 78 3.02 -2.65 -9.60
N LEU A 79 1.88 -3.09 -10.15
CA LEU A 79 1.72 -4.41 -10.76
C LEU A 79 1.95 -4.39 -12.26
N ILE A 80 1.42 -3.37 -12.96
CA ILE A 80 1.41 -3.30 -14.42
C ILE A 80 2.21 -2.13 -14.99
N GLY A 81 2.70 -1.22 -14.15
CA GLY A 81 3.28 0.06 -14.57
C GLY A 81 2.22 1.07 -15.00
N ASN A 82 2.63 2.34 -15.09
CA ASN A 82 1.80 3.41 -15.64
C ASN A 82 2.69 4.49 -16.25
N ILE A 83 2.26 5.08 -17.35
CA ILE A 83 2.99 6.17 -18.03
C ILE A 83 3.18 7.34 -17.07
N GLY A 84 4.41 7.84 -16.98
CA GLY A 84 4.76 8.97 -16.10
C GLY A 84 4.97 8.59 -14.63
N GLN A 85 4.80 7.33 -14.25
CA GLN A 85 4.86 6.87 -12.86
C GLN A 85 6.00 5.87 -12.61
N ALA A 86 7.13 5.97 -13.29
CA ALA A 86 8.23 5.02 -13.09
C ALA A 86 8.70 4.96 -11.63
N ASN A 87 8.81 6.10 -10.93
CA ASN A 87 9.15 6.20 -9.52
C ASN A 87 8.04 5.61 -8.61
N TYR A 88 6.80 6.00 -8.84
CA TYR A 88 5.65 5.53 -8.07
C TYR A 88 5.45 4.02 -8.26
N ALA A 89 5.42 3.55 -9.51
CA ALA A 89 5.29 2.12 -9.83
C ALA A 89 6.42 1.28 -9.20
N ALA A 90 7.67 1.74 -9.29
CA ALA A 90 8.81 1.08 -8.65
C ALA A 90 8.65 1.00 -7.13
N SER A 91 8.22 2.11 -6.49
CA SER A 91 8.00 2.14 -5.04
C SER A 91 6.89 1.17 -4.61
N LYS A 92 5.79 1.13 -5.35
CA LYS A 92 4.63 0.27 -5.05
C LYS A 92 4.88 -1.21 -5.38
N ALA A 93 5.66 -1.51 -6.42
CA ALA A 93 6.19 -2.85 -6.68
C ALA A 93 7.12 -3.33 -5.55
N GLY A 94 8.00 -2.44 -5.06
CA GLY A 94 8.85 -2.71 -3.90
C GLY A 94 8.06 -3.06 -2.64
N VAL A 95 6.94 -2.38 -2.40
CA VAL A 95 6.01 -2.70 -1.29
C VAL A 95 5.49 -4.12 -1.40
N VAL A 96 5.19 -4.62 -2.60
CA VAL A 96 4.76 -6.02 -2.82
C VAL A 96 5.85 -7.00 -2.41
N GLY A 97 7.10 -6.78 -2.84
CA GLY A 97 8.24 -7.60 -2.46
C GLY A 97 8.50 -7.60 -0.96
N LEU A 98 8.46 -6.41 -0.34
CA LEU A 98 8.58 -6.24 1.11
C LEU A 98 7.49 -7.02 1.86
N THR A 99 6.23 -6.89 1.43
CA THR A 99 5.08 -7.60 2.01
C THR A 99 5.29 -9.11 2.04
N LYS A 100 5.72 -9.70 0.91
CA LYS A 100 5.93 -11.14 0.79
C LYS A 100 7.09 -11.64 1.68
N SER A 101 8.16 -10.86 1.79
CA SER A 101 9.31 -11.19 2.65
C SER A 101 8.90 -11.16 4.13
N VAL A 102 8.27 -10.08 4.57
CA VAL A 102 7.79 -9.93 5.96
C VAL A 102 6.79 -11.03 6.32
N ALA A 103 5.87 -11.38 5.40
CA ALA A 103 4.93 -12.46 5.62
C ALA A 103 5.63 -13.79 5.91
N ARG A 104 6.68 -14.12 5.17
CA ARG A 104 7.47 -15.36 5.40
C ARG A 104 8.23 -15.34 6.73
N GLU A 105 8.81 -14.20 7.09
CA GLU A 105 9.58 -14.06 8.34
C GLU A 105 8.70 -14.11 9.58
N ALA A 106 7.46 -13.62 9.50
CA ALA A 106 6.60 -13.38 10.65
C ALA A 106 5.52 -14.47 10.88
N ALA A 107 5.26 -15.32 9.88
CA ALA A 107 4.16 -16.29 9.91
C ALA A 107 4.19 -17.22 11.11
N THR A 108 5.36 -17.73 11.51
CA THR A 108 5.50 -18.65 12.67
C THR A 108 5.23 -17.98 14.00
N ARG A 109 5.12 -16.66 14.01
CA ARG A 109 4.79 -15.86 15.20
C ARG A 109 3.32 -15.39 15.21
N GLY A 110 2.50 -15.86 14.27
CA GLY A 110 1.09 -15.50 14.20
C GLY A 110 0.85 -14.09 13.66
N ILE A 111 1.82 -13.52 12.92
CA ILE A 111 1.67 -12.19 12.29
C ILE A 111 1.40 -12.39 10.81
N THR A 112 0.39 -11.69 10.28
CA THR A 112 0.11 -11.62 8.85
C THR A 112 0.65 -10.32 8.25
N CYS A 113 1.05 -10.38 6.99
CA CYS A 113 1.46 -9.21 6.22
C CYS A 113 0.91 -9.33 4.80
N ASN A 114 0.02 -8.41 4.42
CA ASN A 114 -0.63 -8.41 3.12
C ASN A 114 -0.56 -7.01 2.49
N ALA A 115 -0.72 -6.94 1.18
CA ALA A 115 -0.84 -5.69 0.46
C ALA A 115 -2.23 -5.56 -0.18
N ILE A 116 -2.71 -4.34 -0.27
CA ILE A 116 -3.87 -3.97 -1.08
C ILE A 116 -3.32 -3.19 -2.27
N ALA A 117 -3.79 -3.52 -3.47
CA ALA A 117 -3.47 -2.79 -4.70
C ALA A 117 -4.74 -2.11 -5.22
N PRO A 118 -5.00 -0.85 -4.81
CA PRO A 118 -6.11 -0.08 -5.34
C PRO A 118 -5.93 0.23 -6.82
N GLY A 119 -7.05 0.24 -7.55
CA GLY A 119 -7.15 0.86 -8.87
C GLY A 119 -7.46 2.35 -8.77
N PHE A 120 -8.35 2.83 -9.62
CA PHE A 120 -8.85 4.20 -9.55
C PHE A 120 -9.90 4.34 -8.44
N ILE A 121 -9.56 5.12 -7.42
CA ILE A 121 -10.41 5.38 -6.26
C ILE A 121 -10.75 6.87 -6.21
N THR A 122 -12.01 7.18 -5.92
CA THR A 122 -12.46 8.58 -5.72
C THR A 122 -11.81 9.13 -4.46
N THR A 123 -10.99 10.15 -4.63
CA THR A 123 -10.26 10.88 -3.58
C THR A 123 -10.13 12.32 -4.00
N ASP A 124 -9.73 13.21 -3.09
CA ASP A 124 -9.44 14.62 -3.42
C ASP A 124 -8.46 14.75 -4.59
N MET A 125 -7.52 13.79 -4.73
CA MET A 125 -6.56 13.77 -5.85
C MET A 125 -7.20 13.43 -7.19
N THR A 126 -8.25 12.62 -7.22
CA THR A 126 -8.94 12.21 -8.45
C THR A 126 -10.11 13.13 -8.78
N GLU A 127 -10.66 13.82 -7.80
CA GLU A 127 -11.76 14.77 -8.00
C GLU A 127 -11.36 15.96 -8.89
N VAL A 128 -10.10 16.37 -8.83
CA VAL A 128 -9.57 17.48 -9.64
C VAL A 128 -9.26 17.11 -11.09
N LEU A 129 -9.36 15.84 -11.48
CA LEU A 129 -9.16 15.39 -12.84
C LEU A 129 -10.28 15.92 -13.75
N ALA A 130 -9.92 16.33 -14.98
CA ALA A 130 -10.90 16.73 -15.98
C ALA A 130 -11.86 15.57 -16.32
N ASP A 131 -13.14 15.87 -16.53
CA ASP A 131 -14.18 14.87 -16.79
C ASP A 131 -13.82 13.89 -17.92
N LYS A 132 -13.22 14.41 -18.99
CA LYS A 132 -12.76 13.59 -20.12
C LYS A 132 -11.70 12.55 -19.70
N VAL A 133 -10.83 12.90 -18.73
CA VAL A 133 -9.80 11.99 -18.22
C VAL A 133 -10.44 10.92 -17.34
N LYS A 134 -11.42 11.30 -16.51
CA LYS A 134 -12.21 10.37 -15.70
C LYS A 134 -12.96 9.36 -16.57
N GLU A 135 -13.68 9.83 -17.57
CA GLU A 135 -14.41 8.99 -18.53
C GLU A 135 -13.49 8.00 -19.27
N GLN A 136 -12.29 8.44 -19.65
CA GLN A 136 -11.31 7.56 -20.28
C GLN A 136 -10.79 6.48 -19.33
N ALA A 137 -10.56 6.83 -18.08
CA ALA A 137 -10.14 5.87 -17.06
C ALA A 137 -11.27 4.87 -16.73
N GLU A 138 -12.51 5.35 -16.59
CA GLU A 138 -13.67 4.48 -16.33
C GLU A 138 -13.89 3.45 -17.44
N LYS A 139 -13.66 3.82 -18.71
CA LYS A 139 -13.76 2.89 -19.84
C LYS A 139 -12.75 1.74 -19.79
N GLN A 140 -11.63 1.91 -19.09
CA GLN A 140 -10.63 0.87 -18.91
C GLN A 140 -10.99 -0.10 -17.78
N ILE A 141 -11.87 0.31 -16.87
CA ILE A 141 -12.29 -0.47 -15.72
C ILE A 141 -13.49 -1.34 -16.13
N PRO A 142 -13.43 -2.67 -16.00
CA PRO A 142 -14.58 -3.54 -16.34
C PRO A 142 -15.87 -3.15 -15.62
N MET A 143 -15.81 -2.71 -14.35
CA MET A 143 -16.98 -2.21 -13.62
C MET A 143 -17.42 -0.79 -14.03
N GLN A 144 -16.70 -0.12 -14.94
CA GLN A 144 -17.02 1.19 -15.52
C GLN A 144 -17.30 2.30 -14.50
N ARG A 145 -16.64 2.24 -13.35
CA ARG A 145 -16.69 3.25 -12.31
C ARG A 145 -15.41 3.24 -11.46
N PHE A 146 -15.12 4.36 -10.83
CA PHE A 146 -14.11 4.38 -9.77
C PHE A 146 -14.63 3.65 -8.53
N GLY A 147 -13.71 3.07 -7.76
CA GLY A 147 -13.99 2.59 -6.42
C GLY A 147 -14.12 3.75 -5.43
N GLN A 148 -14.57 3.44 -4.23
CA GLN A 148 -14.67 4.38 -3.12
C GLN A 148 -13.61 4.05 -2.05
N VAL A 149 -13.28 5.02 -1.21
CA VAL A 149 -12.31 4.81 -0.11
C VAL A 149 -12.76 3.71 0.84
N GLU A 150 -14.07 3.53 0.99
CA GLU A 150 -14.70 2.48 1.78
C GLU A 150 -14.40 1.08 1.25
N ASP A 151 -14.28 0.90 -0.07
CA ASP A 151 -13.91 -0.39 -0.69
C ASP A 151 -12.52 -0.83 -0.22
N ILE A 152 -11.59 0.12 -0.11
CA ILE A 152 -10.24 -0.13 0.40
C ILE A 152 -10.28 -0.39 1.91
N ALA A 153 -11.02 0.42 2.66
CA ALA A 153 -11.12 0.29 4.12
C ALA A 153 -11.72 -1.05 4.54
N GLN A 154 -12.78 -1.50 3.87
CA GLN A 154 -13.40 -2.82 4.12
C GLN A 154 -12.41 -3.97 3.85
N THR A 155 -11.64 -3.86 2.78
CA THR A 155 -10.58 -4.85 2.47
C THR A 155 -9.51 -4.87 3.54
N ALA A 156 -9.10 -3.72 4.05
CA ALA A 156 -8.13 -3.63 5.14
C ALA A 156 -8.66 -4.28 6.42
N VAL A 157 -9.92 -4.03 6.79
CA VAL A 157 -10.57 -4.68 7.94
C VAL A 157 -10.65 -6.20 7.75
N PHE A 158 -11.05 -6.66 6.56
CA PHE A 158 -11.09 -8.10 6.25
C PHE A 158 -9.73 -8.76 6.43
N LEU A 159 -8.67 -8.16 5.91
CA LEU A 159 -7.30 -8.68 6.05
C LEU A 159 -6.81 -8.65 7.50
N ALA A 160 -7.16 -7.61 8.27
CA ALA A 160 -6.79 -7.50 9.68
C ALA A 160 -7.46 -8.59 10.54
N GLN A 161 -8.65 -9.03 10.16
CA GLN A 161 -9.45 -10.02 10.92
C GLN A 161 -9.20 -11.47 10.47
N ASN A 162 -8.51 -11.70 9.34
CA ASN A 162 -8.29 -13.05 8.82
C ASN A 162 -6.87 -13.53 9.13
N PRO A 163 -6.68 -14.43 10.13
CA PRO A 163 -5.36 -14.87 10.55
C PRO A 163 -4.72 -15.92 9.62
N TYR A 164 -5.42 -16.35 8.55
CA TYR A 164 -4.93 -17.38 7.62
C TYR A 164 -4.61 -16.83 6.24
N ILE A 165 -4.72 -15.50 6.04
CA ILE A 165 -4.30 -14.81 4.82
C ILE A 165 -3.01 -14.06 5.10
N THR A 166 -1.92 -14.43 4.42
CA THR A 166 -0.64 -13.73 4.54
C THR A 166 0.15 -13.82 3.22
N GLY A 167 0.95 -12.80 2.94
CA GLY A 167 1.78 -12.71 1.74
C GLY A 167 1.00 -12.42 0.46
N GLN A 168 -0.28 -12.04 0.58
CA GLN A 168 -1.14 -11.80 -0.57
C GLN A 168 -1.15 -10.34 -0.99
N VAL A 169 -1.45 -10.12 -2.27
CA VAL A 169 -1.76 -8.81 -2.84
C VAL A 169 -3.20 -8.87 -3.34
N ILE A 170 -4.06 -8.10 -2.70
CA ILE A 170 -5.50 -8.06 -3.05
C ILE A 170 -5.75 -6.84 -3.92
N ASN A 171 -6.14 -7.07 -5.16
CA ASN A 171 -6.56 -6.00 -6.05
C ASN A 171 -7.97 -5.53 -5.68
N VAL A 172 -8.12 -4.21 -5.54
CA VAL A 172 -9.42 -3.55 -5.34
C VAL A 172 -9.53 -2.48 -6.43
N ASP A 173 -9.94 -2.90 -7.63
CA ASP A 173 -9.71 -2.13 -8.86
C ASP A 173 -10.82 -2.24 -9.91
N GLY A 174 -11.96 -2.82 -9.53
CA GLY A 174 -13.09 -3.00 -10.45
C GLY A 174 -12.81 -3.95 -11.62
N GLY A 175 -11.80 -4.82 -11.49
CA GLY A 175 -11.38 -5.78 -12.51
C GLY A 175 -10.34 -5.24 -13.49
N LEU A 176 -9.72 -4.08 -13.21
CA LEU A 176 -8.72 -3.47 -14.09
C LEU A 176 -7.52 -4.40 -14.31
N VAL A 177 -7.07 -5.10 -13.27
CA VAL A 177 -5.96 -6.05 -13.33
C VAL A 177 -6.43 -7.40 -12.79
N MET A 178 -6.49 -8.39 -13.66
CA MET A 178 -6.86 -9.75 -13.32
C MET A 178 -5.63 -10.65 -13.39
N HIS A 179 -5.36 -11.36 -12.30
CA HIS A 179 -4.30 -12.36 -12.24
C HIS A 179 -4.95 -13.75 -12.27
N GLY A 180 -4.42 -14.63 -13.12
CA GLY A 180 -4.79 -16.04 -13.18
C GLY A 180 -3.75 -16.93 -12.54
#